data_74d5d8610cfd3f3e35297ac9b61b509a
#
_entry.id   74d5d8610cfd3f3e35297ac9b61b509a
#
_cell.length_a   1.000
_cell.length_b   1.000
_cell.length_c   1.000
_cell.angle_alpha   90.00
_cell.angle_beta   90.00
_cell.angle_gamma   90.00
#
_symmetry.space_group_name_H-M   'P 1'
#
loop_
_entity.id
_entity.type
_entity.pdbx_description
1 polymer ?
#
loop_
_entity_poly.entity_id
_entity_poly.type
_entity_poly.pdbx_seq_one_letter_code
_entity_poly.pdbx_strand_id
1 'polypeptide(L)'
;MKILANVEMKNYSNMKIGGRAKELIFIEKEEELKEVLKTRDKVFLIGNGTNTLISDKDLDISFISLKEFNYMKVIEKNENYDIVCIGSGANLDDLIDFMEANDYAGLENITGIPGSVGGLVNMNGGAYGTEIFDCIDKIKICDLDGNIKVFEKSELNYNYRTTDIKENKWIVVEVYFKFSKGFDKECSQDKKDKREERHPLELPNLGSTFKNPDQNFA
;
A
#
# COMPACT_ATOMS: atom_id res chain seq x y z
N MET A 1 3.31 0.66 -20.27
CA MET A 1 3.76 -0.61 -19.61
C MET A 1 5.24 -0.84 -19.86
N LYS A 2 6.03 -1.05 -18.82
CA LYS A 2 7.46 -1.40 -18.90
C LYS A 2 7.65 -2.83 -18.36
N ILE A 3 8.34 -3.68 -19.08
CA ILE A 3 8.59 -5.07 -18.70
C ILE A 3 10.10 -5.30 -18.57
N LEU A 4 10.51 -5.82 -17.43
CA LEU A 4 11.86 -6.31 -17.19
C LEU A 4 11.82 -7.85 -17.12
N ALA A 5 12.63 -8.53 -17.93
CA ALA A 5 12.71 -9.98 -17.93
C ALA A 5 13.83 -10.48 -17.00
N ASN A 6 13.66 -11.66 -16.42
CA ASN A 6 14.67 -12.37 -15.65
C ASN A 6 15.23 -11.52 -14.48
N VAL A 7 14.33 -11.01 -13.63
CA VAL A 7 14.62 -9.98 -12.63
C VAL A 7 15.04 -10.57 -11.30
N GLU A 8 16.14 -10.07 -10.73
CA GLU A 8 16.55 -10.40 -9.35
C GLU A 8 15.64 -9.70 -8.34
N MET A 9 14.73 -10.45 -7.73
CA MET A 9 13.70 -9.90 -6.84
C MET A 9 14.26 -9.38 -5.50
N LYS A 10 15.47 -9.76 -5.12
CA LYS A 10 16.19 -9.15 -3.98
C LYS A 10 16.30 -7.61 -4.09
N ASN A 11 16.32 -7.07 -5.32
CA ASN A 11 16.37 -5.62 -5.55
C ASN A 11 15.02 -4.92 -5.33
N TYR A 12 13.94 -5.69 -5.21
CA TYR A 12 12.55 -5.23 -5.00
C TYR A 12 11.96 -5.72 -3.68
N SER A 13 12.80 -6.28 -2.82
CA SER A 13 12.45 -6.74 -1.47
C SER A 13 13.21 -5.94 -0.43
N ASN A 14 12.51 -5.47 0.61
CA ASN A 14 13.18 -4.78 1.73
C ASN A 14 14.09 -5.72 2.53
N MET A 15 13.81 -7.03 2.53
CA MET A 15 14.68 -8.05 3.10
C MET A 15 15.98 -8.28 2.32
N LYS A 16 16.10 -7.72 1.10
CA LYS A 16 17.26 -7.93 0.20
C LYS A 16 17.55 -9.39 -0.13
N ILE A 17 16.53 -10.24 -0.04
CA ILE A 17 16.52 -11.64 -0.50
C ILE A 17 15.44 -11.84 -1.55
N GLY A 18 15.57 -12.91 -2.34
CA GLY A 18 14.64 -13.26 -3.42
C GLY A 18 15.37 -13.66 -4.69
N GLY A 19 14.98 -14.79 -5.26
CA GLY A 19 15.50 -15.33 -6.50
C GLY A 19 15.11 -14.55 -7.74
N ARG A 20 15.26 -15.16 -8.91
CA ARG A 20 14.94 -14.56 -10.19
C ARG A 20 13.47 -14.80 -10.53
N ALA A 21 12.73 -13.73 -10.81
CA ALA A 21 11.40 -13.80 -11.38
C ALA A 21 11.46 -13.86 -12.92
N LYS A 22 10.47 -14.52 -13.53
CA LYS A 22 10.30 -14.54 -14.97
C LYS A 22 10.30 -13.12 -15.55
N GLU A 23 9.51 -12.23 -14.95
CA GLU A 23 9.42 -10.83 -15.33
C GLU A 23 8.88 -9.96 -14.17
N LEU A 24 9.16 -8.65 -14.25
CA LEU A 24 8.53 -7.61 -13.46
C LEU A 24 7.91 -6.58 -14.40
N ILE A 25 6.62 -6.37 -14.26
CA ILE A 25 5.79 -5.54 -15.14
C ILE A 25 5.38 -4.29 -14.37
N PHE A 26 5.78 -3.12 -14.84
CA PHE A 26 5.32 -1.84 -14.33
C PHE A 26 4.11 -1.38 -15.16
N ILE A 27 2.97 -1.27 -14.48
CA ILE A 27 1.72 -0.81 -15.06
C ILE A 27 1.69 0.72 -15.02
N GLU A 28 1.40 1.34 -16.14
CA GLU A 28 1.32 2.79 -16.30
C GLU A 28 -0.12 3.26 -16.54
N LYS A 29 -1.01 2.35 -16.99
CA LYS A 29 -2.43 2.62 -17.27
C LYS A 29 -3.31 1.46 -16.82
N GLU A 30 -4.55 1.75 -16.43
CA GLU A 30 -5.51 0.75 -15.93
C GLU A 30 -5.79 -0.36 -16.95
N GLU A 31 -5.89 -0.01 -18.24
CA GLU A 31 -6.19 -0.98 -19.30
C GLU A 31 -5.14 -2.09 -19.41
N GLU A 32 -3.89 -1.77 -19.06
CA GLU A 32 -2.77 -2.71 -19.07
C GLU A 32 -2.93 -3.81 -18.02
N LEU A 33 -3.63 -3.55 -16.89
CA LEU A 33 -3.93 -4.59 -15.89
C LEU A 33 -4.71 -5.74 -16.51
N LYS A 34 -5.76 -5.43 -17.26
CA LYS A 34 -6.61 -6.42 -17.92
C LYS A 34 -5.83 -7.27 -18.93
N GLU A 35 -4.95 -6.62 -19.68
CA GLU A 35 -4.08 -7.33 -20.64
C GLU A 35 -3.14 -8.29 -19.92
N VAL A 36 -2.46 -7.81 -18.87
CA VAL A 36 -1.49 -8.62 -18.10
C VAL A 36 -2.19 -9.80 -17.42
N LEU A 37 -3.33 -9.57 -16.75
CA LEU A 37 -4.09 -10.61 -16.06
C LEU A 37 -4.62 -11.69 -17.02
N LYS A 38 -4.94 -11.34 -18.26
CA LYS A 38 -5.39 -12.29 -19.28
C LYS A 38 -4.26 -13.09 -19.95
N THR A 39 -3.06 -12.54 -19.99
CA THR A 39 -1.94 -13.09 -20.77
C THR A 39 -0.87 -13.76 -19.90
N ARG A 40 -1.02 -13.74 -18.58
CA ARG A 40 -0.06 -14.32 -17.62
C ARG A 40 -0.76 -15.32 -16.71
N ASP A 41 -0.25 -16.55 -16.67
CA ASP A 41 -0.85 -17.65 -15.89
C ASP A 41 -0.66 -17.46 -14.38
N LYS A 42 0.50 -16.91 -13.98
CA LYS A 42 0.87 -16.71 -12.58
C LYS A 42 1.31 -15.27 -12.37
N VAL A 43 0.48 -14.50 -11.68
CA VAL A 43 0.78 -13.12 -11.35
C VAL A 43 0.90 -12.93 -9.84
N PHE A 44 1.78 -12.02 -9.43
CA PHE A 44 1.91 -11.58 -8.04
C PHE A 44 2.08 -10.06 -8.00
N LEU A 45 1.17 -9.38 -7.29
CA LEU A 45 1.26 -7.93 -7.09
C LEU A 45 2.30 -7.63 -6.01
N ILE A 46 3.27 -6.79 -6.34
CA ILE A 46 4.26 -6.30 -5.38
C ILE A 46 4.18 -4.77 -5.26
N GLY A 47 4.06 -4.29 -4.01
CA GLY A 47 4.25 -2.88 -3.68
C GLY A 47 5.76 -2.58 -3.49
N ASN A 48 6.11 -1.93 -2.40
CA ASN A 48 7.52 -1.61 -2.08
C ASN A 48 8.30 -2.81 -1.51
N GLY A 49 7.70 -4.01 -1.44
CA GLY A 49 8.37 -5.21 -0.92
C GLY A 49 8.69 -5.17 0.58
N THR A 50 8.03 -4.28 1.34
CA THR A 50 8.28 -4.07 2.78
C THR A 50 7.57 -5.07 3.68
N ASN A 51 6.62 -5.85 3.13
CA ASN A 51 5.89 -6.90 3.84
C ASN A 51 5.80 -8.20 3.01
N THR A 52 6.83 -8.47 2.19
CA THR A 52 6.85 -9.64 1.30
C THR A 52 8.15 -10.39 1.43
N LEU A 53 8.04 -11.66 1.83
CA LEU A 53 9.16 -12.60 1.83
C LEU A 53 9.18 -13.34 0.50
N ILE A 54 10.26 -13.18 -0.26
CA ILE A 54 10.44 -13.77 -1.60
C ILE A 54 11.45 -14.91 -1.51
N SER A 55 11.07 -16.08 -2.06
CA SER A 55 11.97 -17.26 -2.12
C SER A 55 13.22 -16.97 -2.96
N ASP A 56 14.36 -17.50 -2.53
CA ASP A 56 15.64 -17.41 -3.27
C ASP A 56 15.72 -18.34 -4.49
N LYS A 57 14.72 -19.20 -4.70
CA LYS A 57 14.62 -20.05 -5.90
C LYS A 57 14.17 -19.20 -7.10
N ASP A 58 14.46 -19.71 -8.30
CA ASP A 58 13.89 -19.14 -9.50
C ASP A 58 12.36 -19.27 -9.50
N LEU A 59 11.67 -18.19 -9.87
CA LEU A 59 10.23 -18.03 -9.77
C LEU A 59 9.63 -17.90 -11.17
N ASP A 60 8.87 -18.91 -11.59
CA ASP A 60 8.03 -18.84 -12.78
C ASP A 60 6.76 -18.03 -12.50
N ILE A 61 6.96 -16.74 -12.16
CA ILE A 61 5.92 -15.79 -11.76
C ILE A 61 6.18 -14.45 -12.47
N SER A 62 5.12 -13.83 -12.98
CA SER A 62 5.10 -12.44 -13.43
C SER A 62 4.74 -11.55 -12.27
N PHE A 63 5.70 -10.75 -11.79
CA PHE A 63 5.41 -9.72 -10.77
C PHE A 63 4.80 -8.49 -11.44
N ILE A 64 3.80 -7.90 -10.80
CA ILE A 64 3.13 -6.66 -11.24
C ILE A 64 3.41 -5.57 -10.22
N SER A 65 3.78 -4.39 -10.67
CA SER A 65 3.96 -3.21 -9.82
C SER A 65 3.16 -2.03 -10.34
N LEU A 66 2.43 -1.37 -9.45
CA LEU A 66 1.66 -0.16 -9.69
C LEU A 66 2.38 1.11 -9.23
N LYS A 67 3.71 1.09 -9.11
CA LYS A 67 4.48 2.24 -8.60
C LYS A 67 4.31 3.52 -9.42
N GLU A 68 3.91 3.40 -10.69
CA GLU A 68 3.66 4.56 -11.56
C GLU A 68 2.32 5.25 -11.24
N PHE A 69 1.45 4.60 -10.43
CA PHE A 69 0.23 5.20 -9.88
C PHE A 69 0.56 5.93 -8.58
N ASN A 70 1.43 6.93 -8.61
CA ASN A 70 1.96 7.64 -7.45
C ASN A 70 1.41 9.07 -7.28
N TYR A 71 0.33 9.38 -7.96
CA TYR A 71 -0.30 10.69 -7.90
C TYR A 71 -1.20 10.88 -6.67
N MET A 72 -1.36 12.16 -6.28
CA MET A 72 -2.28 12.62 -5.23
C MET A 72 -3.03 13.84 -5.75
N LYS A 73 -4.36 13.82 -5.73
CA LYS A 73 -5.22 14.88 -6.28
C LYS A 73 -6.39 15.16 -5.36
N VAL A 74 -6.55 16.41 -4.94
CA VAL A 74 -7.77 16.87 -4.28
C VAL A 74 -8.87 16.93 -5.34
N ILE A 75 -9.93 16.14 -5.17
CA ILE A 75 -11.03 16.03 -6.13
C ILE A 75 -12.30 16.71 -5.66
N GLU A 76 -12.45 16.90 -4.34
CA GLU A 76 -13.57 17.60 -3.74
C GLU A 76 -13.11 18.36 -2.52
N LYS A 77 -13.63 19.59 -2.33
CA LYS A 77 -13.37 20.44 -1.17
C LYS A 77 -14.68 20.83 -0.52
N ASN A 78 -14.78 20.58 0.78
CA ASN A 78 -15.91 20.95 1.61
C ASN A 78 -15.45 21.78 2.83
N GLU A 79 -16.38 22.35 3.57
CA GLU A 79 -16.08 23.10 4.79
C GLU A 79 -15.42 22.24 5.89
N ASN A 80 -15.81 20.96 5.98
CA ASN A 80 -15.40 20.07 7.07
C ASN A 80 -14.38 19.01 6.65
N TYR A 81 -14.26 18.73 5.36
CA TYR A 81 -13.34 17.70 4.84
C TYR A 81 -13.02 17.94 3.37
N ASP A 82 -11.94 17.37 2.92
CA ASP A 82 -11.62 17.25 1.49
C ASP A 82 -11.56 15.78 1.09
N ILE A 83 -11.94 15.47 -0.15
CA ILE A 83 -11.73 14.13 -0.74
C ILE A 83 -10.48 14.18 -1.63
N VAL A 84 -9.56 13.28 -1.35
CA VAL A 84 -8.28 13.17 -2.05
C VAL A 84 -8.19 11.81 -2.72
N CYS A 85 -8.03 11.80 -4.05
CA CYS A 85 -7.75 10.60 -4.83
C CYS A 85 -6.24 10.34 -4.86
N ILE A 86 -5.82 9.15 -4.44
CA ILE A 86 -4.43 8.75 -4.33
C ILE A 86 -4.22 7.45 -5.08
N GLY A 87 -3.24 7.41 -5.96
CA GLY A 87 -2.83 6.21 -6.67
C GLY A 87 -2.17 5.21 -5.73
N SER A 88 -2.43 3.92 -5.93
CA SER A 88 -1.99 2.84 -5.03
C SER A 88 -0.47 2.68 -4.92
N GLY A 89 0.29 3.19 -5.90
CA GLY A 89 1.75 3.19 -5.90
C GLY A 89 2.40 4.31 -5.10
N ALA A 90 1.64 5.32 -4.64
CA ALA A 90 2.16 6.37 -3.78
C ALA A 90 2.74 5.78 -2.48
N ASN A 91 3.86 6.31 -2.00
CA ASN A 91 4.43 5.90 -0.72
C ASN A 91 3.66 6.52 0.44
N LEU A 92 3.65 5.87 1.59
CA LEU A 92 3.03 6.45 2.77
C LEU A 92 3.75 7.72 3.23
N ASP A 93 5.08 7.77 3.16
CA ASP A 93 5.83 8.97 3.55
C ASP A 93 5.43 10.16 2.69
N ASP A 94 5.33 9.98 1.35
CA ASP A 94 4.86 11.02 0.44
C ASP A 94 3.41 11.45 0.76
N LEU A 95 2.56 10.51 1.19
CA LEU A 95 1.19 10.81 1.64
C LEU A 95 1.18 11.64 2.92
N ILE A 96 2.00 11.31 3.92
CA ILE A 96 2.12 12.06 5.17
C ILE A 96 2.62 13.48 4.89
N ASP A 97 3.64 13.64 4.04
CA ASP A 97 4.16 14.95 3.62
C ASP A 97 3.06 15.77 2.90
N PHE A 98 2.28 15.13 2.03
CA PHE A 98 1.14 15.76 1.38
C PHE A 98 0.06 16.19 2.37
N MET A 99 -0.22 15.35 3.39
CA MET A 99 -1.18 15.67 4.45
C MET A 99 -0.71 16.87 5.29
N GLU A 100 0.56 16.92 5.71
CA GLU A 100 1.13 18.05 6.44
C GLU A 100 1.03 19.33 5.60
N ALA A 101 1.41 19.29 4.33
CA ALA A 101 1.38 20.45 3.43
C ALA A 101 -0.02 21.03 3.17
N ASN A 102 -1.08 20.22 3.34
CA ASN A 102 -2.48 20.60 3.11
C ASN A 102 -3.31 20.69 4.40
N ASP A 103 -2.68 20.56 5.56
CA ASP A 103 -3.32 20.56 6.88
C ASP A 103 -4.38 19.45 7.03
N TYR A 104 -4.11 18.24 6.52
CA TYR A 104 -4.99 17.07 6.60
C TYR A 104 -4.65 16.18 7.78
N ALA A 105 -5.65 15.84 8.59
CA ALA A 105 -5.53 15.02 9.78
C ALA A 105 -6.06 13.60 9.60
N GLY A 106 -5.60 12.67 10.47
CA GLY A 106 -6.19 11.35 10.69
C GLY A 106 -5.25 10.17 10.52
N LEU A 107 -4.08 10.33 9.88
CA LEU A 107 -3.11 9.24 9.70
C LEU A 107 -1.73 9.51 10.35
N GLU A 108 -1.60 10.50 11.21
CA GLU A 108 -0.34 10.88 11.86
C GLU A 108 0.29 9.72 12.64
N ASN A 109 -0.54 8.90 13.28
CA ASN A 109 -0.08 7.75 14.06
C ASN A 109 0.62 6.67 13.23
N ILE A 110 0.40 6.62 11.92
CA ILE A 110 1.04 5.62 11.04
C ILE A 110 2.28 6.16 10.32
N THR A 111 2.71 7.37 10.63
CA THR A 111 3.95 7.97 10.10
C THR A 111 5.15 7.05 10.24
N GLY A 112 5.94 6.97 9.18
CA GLY A 112 7.16 6.17 9.11
C GLY A 112 6.94 4.67 8.91
N ILE A 113 5.70 4.17 8.72
CA ILE A 113 5.48 2.81 8.24
C ILE A 113 5.94 2.74 6.77
N PRO A 114 6.91 1.90 6.42
CA PRO A 114 7.35 1.82 5.04
C PRO A 114 6.32 1.06 4.19
N GLY A 115 6.00 1.57 3.02
CA GLY A 115 5.12 0.86 2.09
C GLY A 115 4.38 1.78 1.12
N SER A 116 3.72 1.17 0.16
CA SER A 116 2.80 1.87 -0.74
C SER A 116 1.39 1.92 -0.17
N VAL A 117 0.61 2.93 -0.55
CA VAL A 117 -0.79 3.09 -0.17
C VAL A 117 -1.60 1.83 -0.49
N GLY A 118 -1.45 1.26 -1.70
CA GLY A 118 -2.15 0.02 -2.07
C GLY A 118 -1.76 -1.18 -1.20
N GLY A 119 -0.48 -1.30 -0.81
CA GLY A 119 -0.02 -2.35 0.10
C GLY A 119 -0.59 -2.20 1.52
N LEU A 120 -0.65 -0.98 2.03
CA LEU A 120 -1.26 -0.66 3.32
C LEU A 120 -2.76 -0.96 3.32
N VAL A 121 -3.48 -0.57 2.27
CA VAL A 121 -4.92 -0.84 2.11
C VAL A 121 -5.18 -2.35 2.05
N ASN A 122 -4.40 -3.09 1.28
CA ASN A 122 -4.54 -4.55 1.18
C ASN A 122 -4.45 -5.25 2.55
N MET A 123 -3.68 -4.71 3.48
CA MET A 123 -3.43 -5.30 4.80
C MET A 123 -4.19 -4.60 5.94
N ASN A 124 -4.99 -3.58 5.67
CA ASN A 124 -5.46 -2.63 6.67
C ASN A 124 -4.32 -2.22 7.61
N GLY A 125 -3.25 -1.66 6.98
CA GLY A 125 -2.02 -1.28 7.67
C GLY A 125 -2.28 -0.17 8.69
N GLY A 126 -1.62 -0.26 9.84
CA GLY A 126 -1.82 0.72 10.90
C GLY A 126 -0.87 0.52 12.08
N ALA A 127 -0.83 1.50 12.96
CA ALA A 127 -0.09 1.48 14.20
C ALA A 127 -0.73 2.44 15.22
N TYR A 128 -0.45 2.22 16.51
CA TYR A 128 -0.89 3.09 17.62
C TYR A 128 -2.41 3.35 17.64
N GLY A 129 -3.21 2.34 17.25
CA GLY A 129 -4.68 2.42 17.24
C GLY A 129 -5.29 3.09 16.01
N THR A 130 -4.48 3.56 15.06
CA THR A 130 -4.95 4.11 13.78
C THR A 130 -4.67 3.11 12.65
N GLU A 131 -5.65 2.87 11.81
CA GLU A 131 -5.56 2.04 10.62
C GLU A 131 -5.83 2.88 9.37
N ILE A 132 -5.26 2.50 8.22
CA ILE A 132 -5.43 3.29 6.98
C ILE A 132 -6.91 3.41 6.57
N PHE A 133 -7.73 2.41 6.89
CA PHE A 133 -9.18 2.45 6.64
C PHE A 133 -9.92 3.53 7.43
N ASP A 134 -9.34 4.11 8.49
CA ASP A 134 -10.01 5.14 9.27
C ASP A 134 -10.37 6.37 8.42
N CYS A 135 -9.50 6.72 7.48
CA CYS A 135 -9.68 7.86 6.57
C CYS A 135 -10.19 7.51 5.18
N ILE A 136 -10.42 6.24 4.84
CA ILE A 136 -10.91 5.85 3.51
C ILE A 136 -12.38 6.18 3.35
N ASP A 137 -12.74 6.75 2.21
CA ASP A 137 -14.10 6.97 1.73
C ASP A 137 -14.52 5.85 0.78
N LYS A 138 -13.74 5.62 -0.28
CA LYS A 138 -13.96 4.55 -1.26
C LYS A 138 -12.66 4.06 -1.89
N ILE A 139 -12.71 2.90 -2.51
CA ILE A 139 -11.55 2.24 -3.13
C ILE A 139 -11.91 1.79 -4.54
N LYS A 140 -11.03 2.09 -5.49
CA LYS A 140 -11.07 1.57 -6.85
C LYS A 140 -10.15 0.37 -6.95
N ILE A 141 -10.68 -0.75 -7.38
CA ILE A 141 -9.95 -2.01 -7.54
C ILE A 141 -10.04 -2.54 -8.96
N CYS A 142 -9.10 -3.42 -9.30
CA CYS A 142 -9.18 -4.32 -10.43
C CYS A 142 -9.34 -5.75 -9.90
N ASP A 143 -10.37 -6.48 -10.34
CA ASP A 143 -10.51 -7.89 -10.01
C ASP A 143 -9.60 -8.78 -10.88
N LEU A 144 -9.57 -10.09 -10.59
CA LEU A 144 -8.70 -11.02 -11.32
C LEU A 144 -9.10 -11.24 -12.80
N ASP A 145 -10.33 -10.84 -13.17
CA ASP A 145 -10.80 -10.87 -14.57
C ASP A 145 -10.43 -9.57 -15.32
N GLY A 146 -9.80 -8.62 -14.62
CA GLY A 146 -9.42 -7.33 -15.17
C GLY A 146 -10.57 -6.33 -15.25
N ASN A 147 -11.63 -6.50 -14.43
CA ASN A 147 -12.71 -5.53 -14.35
C ASN A 147 -12.41 -4.49 -13.26
N ILE A 148 -12.60 -3.23 -13.60
CA ILE A 148 -12.49 -2.13 -12.64
C ILE A 148 -13.81 -1.96 -11.90
N LYS A 149 -13.74 -1.88 -10.57
CA LYS A 149 -14.87 -1.64 -9.68
C LYS A 149 -14.50 -0.58 -8.63
N VAL A 150 -15.51 0.16 -8.19
CA VAL A 150 -15.38 1.10 -7.07
C VAL A 150 -16.29 0.62 -5.95
N PHE A 151 -15.75 0.52 -4.75
CA PHE A 151 -16.49 0.18 -3.55
C PHE A 151 -16.45 1.36 -2.58
N GLU A 152 -17.60 1.71 -2.03
CA GLU A 152 -17.67 2.57 -0.85
C GLU A 152 -17.07 1.81 0.35
N LYS A 153 -16.48 2.51 1.31
CA LYS A 153 -15.93 1.88 2.52
C LYS A 153 -16.94 0.94 3.23
N SER A 154 -18.21 1.34 3.26
CA SER A 154 -19.31 0.59 3.90
C SER A 154 -19.66 -0.73 3.21
N GLU A 155 -19.21 -0.95 1.98
CA GLU A 155 -19.43 -2.18 1.21
C GLU A 155 -18.32 -3.21 1.43
N LEU A 156 -17.24 -2.84 2.13
CA LEU A 156 -16.05 -3.66 2.36
C LEU A 156 -15.99 -4.16 3.81
N ASN A 157 -15.68 -5.45 3.98
CA ASN A 157 -15.29 -5.98 5.28
C ASN A 157 -13.79 -5.80 5.49
N TYR A 158 -13.43 -5.22 6.63
CA TYR A 158 -12.05 -5.06 7.05
C TYR A 158 -11.93 -5.21 8.57
N ASN A 159 -10.79 -5.69 9.00
CA ASN A 159 -10.46 -5.86 10.41
C ASN A 159 -8.92 -5.80 10.54
N TYR A 160 -8.41 -5.96 11.76
CA TYR A 160 -6.98 -5.99 12.03
C TYR A 160 -6.23 -6.95 11.09
N ARG A 161 -5.43 -6.37 10.17
CA ARG A 161 -4.61 -7.08 9.16
C ARG A 161 -5.39 -7.99 8.21
N THR A 162 -6.66 -7.69 7.98
CA THR A 162 -7.56 -8.48 7.11
C THR A 162 -8.51 -7.55 6.36
N THR A 163 -8.71 -7.80 5.06
CA THR A 163 -9.62 -7.03 4.20
C THR A 163 -10.22 -7.93 3.11
N ASP A 164 -11.41 -7.60 2.63
CA ASP A 164 -11.99 -8.25 1.44
C ASP A 164 -11.07 -8.15 0.22
N ILE A 165 -10.30 -7.07 0.13
CA ILE A 165 -9.32 -6.85 -0.94
C ILE A 165 -8.28 -7.97 -0.96
N LYS A 166 -7.70 -8.27 0.21
CA LYS A 166 -6.72 -9.35 0.38
C LYS A 166 -7.33 -10.72 0.13
N GLU A 167 -8.51 -10.98 0.67
CA GLU A 167 -9.17 -12.28 0.58
C GLU A 167 -9.58 -12.61 -0.85
N ASN A 168 -10.10 -11.63 -1.59
CA ASN A 168 -10.47 -11.78 -2.99
C ASN A 168 -9.30 -11.56 -3.96
N LYS A 169 -8.10 -11.26 -3.47
CA LYS A 169 -6.89 -10.95 -4.27
C LYS A 169 -7.11 -9.81 -5.27
N TRP A 170 -7.94 -8.83 -4.91
CA TRP A 170 -8.16 -7.65 -5.74
C TRP A 170 -6.92 -6.75 -5.74
N ILE A 171 -6.72 -6.07 -6.84
CA ILE A 171 -5.63 -5.11 -7.03
C ILE A 171 -6.16 -3.71 -6.75
N VAL A 172 -5.66 -3.04 -5.72
CA VAL A 172 -5.99 -1.64 -5.45
C VAL A 172 -5.37 -0.77 -6.53
N VAL A 173 -6.17 0.05 -7.19
CA VAL A 173 -5.75 1.00 -8.24
C VAL A 173 -5.68 2.41 -7.69
N GLU A 174 -6.76 2.88 -7.08
CA GLU A 174 -6.88 4.19 -6.44
C GLU A 174 -7.57 4.07 -5.09
N VAL A 175 -7.24 4.98 -4.20
CA VAL A 175 -7.88 5.13 -2.90
C VAL A 175 -8.38 6.56 -2.75
N TYR A 176 -9.60 6.73 -2.34
CA TYR A 176 -10.22 8.02 -2.07
C TYR A 176 -10.27 8.20 -0.57
N PHE A 177 -9.48 9.14 -0.09
CA PHE A 177 -9.42 9.48 1.33
C PHE A 177 -10.31 10.68 1.63
N LYS A 178 -10.96 10.63 2.78
CA LYS A 178 -11.72 11.73 3.36
C LYS A 178 -10.94 12.29 4.54
N PHE A 179 -10.32 13.44 4.34
CA PHE A 179 -9.49 14.08 5.36
C PHE A 179 -10.18 15.30 5.96
N SER A 180 -10.18 15.41 7.28
CA SER A 180 -10.48 16.64 8.01
C SER A 180 -9.25 17.54 8.06
N LYS A 181 -9.41 18.80 8.53
CA LYS A 181 -8.30 19.71 8.78
C LYS A 181 -7.72 19.50 10.18
N GLY A 182 -6.49 19.95 10.40
CA GLY A 182 -5.82 19.96 11.70
C GLY A 182 -4.74 18.88 11.81
N PHE A 183 -3.76 18.85 10.87
CA PHE A 183 -2.63 17.93 10.93
C PHE A 183 -1.82 18.12 12.22
N ASP A 184 -1.67 17.05 12.99
CA ASP A 184 -0.86 17.04 14.20
C ASP A 184 0.61 16.70 13.90
N LYS A 185 1.39 17.76 13.66
CA LYS A 185 2.82 17.64 13.35
C LYS A 185 3.62 17.04 14.49
N GLU A 186 3.29 17.36 15.75
CA GLU A 186 4.01 16.83 16.92
C GLU A 186 3.76 15.34 17.07
N CYS A 187 2.50 14.89 16.88
CA CYS A 187 2.16 13.48 16.86
C CYS A 187 2.91 12.75 15.74
N SER A 188 2.88 13.25 14.53
CA SER A 188 3.56 12.66 13.37
C SER A 188 5.06 12.49 13.62
N GLN A 189 5.73 13.54 14.14
CA GLN A 189 7.17 13.48 14.45
C GLN A 189 7.47 12.50 15.59
N ASP A 190 6.67 12.48 16.66
CA ASP A 190 6.81 11.50 17.76
C ASP A 190 6.75 10.05 17.26
N LYS A 191 5.86 9.75 16.31
CA LYS A 191 5.76 8.39 15.76
C LYS A 191 6.95 8.02 14.87
N LYS A 192 7.46 8.98 14.13
CA LYS A 192 8.67 8.81 13.32
C LYS A 192 9.87 8.52 14.21
N ASP A 193 10.11 9.35 15.22
CA ASP A 193 11.23 9.21 16.17
C ASP A 193 11.18 7.87 16.91
N LYS A 194 10.01 7.48 17.42
CA LYS A 194 9.80 6.18 18.08
C LYS A 194 10.06 5.00 17.18
N ARG A 195 9.80 5.14 15.88
CA ARG A 195 10.07 4.09 14.91
C ARG A 195 11.55 3.98 14.63
N GLU A 196 12.25 5.10 14.44
CA GLU A 196 13.69 5.14 14.25
C GLU A 196 14.43 4.57 15.47
N GLU A 197 13.96 4.86 16.69
CA GLU A 197 14.53 4.31 17.92
C GLU A 197 14.35 2.80 18.08
N ARG A 198 13.18 2.26 17.68
CA ARG A 198 12.77 0.87 17.98
C ARG A 198 13.05 -0.13 16.87
N HIS A 199 13.24 0.32 15.65
CA HIS A 199 13.42 -0.56 14.50
C HIS A 199 14.80 -0.36 13.88
N PRO A 200 15.51 -1.44 13.50
CA PRO A 200 16.81 -1.36 12.82
C PRO A 200 16.58 -0.97 11.34
N LEU A 201 16.21 0.27 11.07
CA LEU A 201 15.84 0.75 9.74
C LEU A 201 16.98 0.68 8.72
N GLU A 202 18.22 0.69 9.20
CA GLU A 202 19.45 0.51 8.40
C GLU A 202 19.67 -0.93 7.93
N LEU A 203 18.97 -1.90 8.52
CA LEU A 203 19.10 -3.31 8.18
C LEU A 203 17.88 -3.79 7.36
N PRO A 204 18.07 -4.81 6.50
CA PRO A 204 16.96 -5.48 5.84
C PRO A 204 15.96 -6.02 6.86
N ASN A 205 14.69 -5.62 6.74
CA ASN A 205 13.64 -6.05 7.66
C ASN A 205 12.25 -6.06 6.99
N LEU A 206 11.28 -6.69 7.62
CA LEU A 206 9.86 -6.70 7.22
C LEU A 206 8.96 -6.10 8.32
N GLY A 207 9.54 -5.41 9.31
CA GLY A 207 8.81 -4.93 10.47
C GLY A 207 8.24 -6.08 11.32
N SER A 208 7.08 -5.88 11.93
CA SER A 208 6.41 -6.90 12.74
C SER A 208 5.84 -8.01 11.85
N THR A 209 6.38 -9.21 11.95
CA THR A 209 6.02 -10.37 11.12
C THR A 209 4.77 -11.08 11.64
N PHE A 210 4.56 -11.09 12.95
CA PHE A 210 3.43 -11.77 13.59
C PHE A 210 2.30 -10.79 13.90
N LYS A 211 1.06 -11.28 13.87
CA LYS A 211 -0.09 -10.53 14.39
C LYS A 211 0.02 -10.41 15.91
N ASN A 212 -0.36 -9.27 16.45
CA ASN A 212 -0.50 -9.13 17.89
C ASN A 212 -1.61 -10.04 18.40
N PRO A 213 -1.42 -10.76 19.52
CA PRO A 213 -2.51 -11.44 20.21
C PRO A 213 -3.46 -10.43 20.88
N ASP A 214 -4.68 -10.86 21.20
CA ASP A 214 -5.78 -10.00 21.66
C ASP A 214 -5.48 -9.11 22.88
N GLN A 215 -4.48 -9.45 23.69
CA GLN A 215 -4.17 -8.74 24.93
C GLN A 215 -2.70 -8.28 25.06
N ASN A 216 -1.84 -8.55 24.09
CA ASN A 216 -0.41 -8.26 24.16
C ASN A 216 0.15 -7.85 22.79
N PHE A 217 1.37 -7.33 22.79
CA PHE A 217 2.16 -7.13 21.56
C PHE A 217 2.97 -8.39 21.23
N ALA A 218 3.07 -8.72 19.95
CA ALA A 218 3.91 -9.80 19.44
C ALA A 218 5.39 -9.40 19.40
#